data_716762227645526e6a23b5f6d6dea577
#
_entry.id   716762227645526e6a23b5f6d6dea577
#
_cell.length_a   1.000
_cell.length_b   1.000
_cell.length_c   1.000
_cell.angle_alpha   90.00
_cell.angle_beta   90.00
_cell.angle_gamma   90.00
#
_symmetry.space_group_name_H-M   'P 1'
#
loop_
_entity.id
_entity.type
_entity.pdbx_description
1 polymer ?
#
loop_
_entity_poly.entity_id
_entity_poly.type
_entity_poly.pdbx_seq_one_letter_code
_entity_poly.pdbx_strand_id
1 'polypeptide(L)'
;MEIIHETILEVDVNRLKSNFIYLKSKLKEKTKIIAVMKAYAYGHGDIILAKKLEEFGVHALWVADFEEGSRLREGGVQIPIIIANPGTKSTKKIIDNKLDVVIYNFKLLQLYGELNKEICVHIKFNTGMNRYGFNADEAKIIAKTLLKYPKLKLQSICSHLAA
;
A
#
# COMPACT_ATOMS: atom_id res chain seq x y z
N MET A 1 -18.13 -25.87 18.70
CA MET A 1 -19.09 -24.87 18.19
C MET A 1 -19.53 -25.36 16.82
N GLU A 2 -20.78 -25.71 16.70
CA GLU A 2 -21.34 -26.25 15.44
C GLU A 2 -21.42 -25.11 14.42
N ILE A 3 -20.87 -25.30 13.21
CA ILE A 3 -20.90 -24.30 12.15
C ILE A 3 -22.30 -24.39 11.49
N ILE A 4 -23.14 -23.38 11.75
CA ILE A 4 -24.55 -23.35 11.28
C ILE A 4 -24.69 -22.57 9.95
N HIS A 5 -23.59 -22.39 9.19
CA HIS A 5 -23.63 -21.64 7.93
C HIS A 5 -23.73 -22.57 6.74
N GLU A 6 -24.71 -22.32 5.86
CA GLU A 6 -24.89 -23.07 4.61
C GLU A 6 -23.85 -22.71 3.54
N THR A 7 -23.29 -21.49 3.61
CA THR A 7 -22.26 -21.02 2.67
C THR A 7 -20.97 -20.74 3.42
N ILE A 8 -19.89 -21.38 2.99
CA ILE A 8 -18.56 -21.28 3.61
C ILE A 8 -17.56 -20.85 2.54
N LEU A 9 -16.73 -19.86 2.85
CA LEU A 9 -15.53 -19.51 2.09
C LEU A 9 -14.32 -20.16 2.76
N GLU A 10 -13.71 -21.13 2.08
CA GLU A 10 -12.47 -21.75 2.53
C GLU A 10 -11.27 -21.11 1.84
N VAL A 11 -10.27 -20.70 2.63
CA VAL A 11 -9.02 -20.13 2.13
C VAL A 11 -7.85 -21.02 2.54
N ASP A 12 -7.23 -21.68 1.56
CA ASP A 12 -6.07 -22.54 1.78
C ASP A 12 -4.77 -21.71 1.84
N VAL A 13 -4.29 -21.48 3.04
CA VAL A 13 -3.06 -20.72 3.31
C VAL A 13 -1.81 -21.40 2.75
N ASN A 14 -1.79 -22.74 2.66
CA ASN A 14 -0.66 -23.46 2.10
C ASN A 14 -0.56 -23.23 0.57
N ARG A 15 -1.69 -23.19 -0.10
CA ARG A 15 -1.73 -22.81 -1.53
C ARG A 15 -1.31 -21.36 -1.74
N LEU A 16 -1.74 -20.45 -0.87
CA LEU A 16 -1.27 -19.06 -0.90
C LEU A 16 0.26 -19.00 -0.76
N LYS A 17 0.84 -19.75 0.19
CA LYS A 17 2.30 -19.84 0.36
C LYS A 17 3.00 -20.40 -0.87
N SER A 18 2.47 -21.45 -1.45
CA SER A 18 3.02 -22.06 -2.68
C SER A 18 3.00 -21.08 -3.84
N ASN A 19 1.91 -20.33 -4.02
CA ASN A 19 1.79 -19.29 -5.03
C ASN A 19 2.81 -18.16 -4.80
N PHE A 20 2.96 -17.71 -3.56
CA PHE A 20 3.96 -16.70 -3.20
C PHE A 20 5.38 -17.15 -3.54
N ILE A 21 5.76 -18.37 -3.15
CA ILE A 21 7.08 -18.96 -3.44
C ILE A 21 7.30 -19.06 -4.96
N TYR A 22 6.29 -19.54 -5.70
CA TYR A 22 6.36 -19.64 -7.15
C TYR A 22 6.59 -18.27 -7.81
N LEU A 23 5.80 -17.24 -7.46
CA LEU A 23 5.96 -15.90 -7.98
C LEU A 23 7.34 -15.32 -7.62
N LYS A 24 7.77 -15.49 -6.37
CA LYS A 24 9.08 -15.05 -5.91
C LYS A 24 10.23 -15.70 -6.70
N SER A 25 10.12 -16.98 -7.06
CA SER A 25 11.13 -17.69 -7.86
C SER A 25 11.31 -17.16 -9.29
N LYS A 26 10.31 -16.41 -9.81
CA LYS A 26 10.38 -15.77 -11.14
C LYS A 26 11.02 -14.38 -11.12
N LEU A 27 11.28 -13.84 -9.95
CA LEU A 27 11.82 -12.50 -9.76
C LEU A 27 13.32 -12.53 -9.54
N LYS A 28 13.99 -11.42 -9.86
CA LYS A 28 15.40 -11.24 -9.49
C LYS A 28 15.52 -11.18 -7.97
N GLU A 29 16.64 -11.65 -7.43
CA GLU A 29 16.90 -11.78 -5.98
C GLU A 29 16.56 -10.52 -5.17
N LYS A 30 16.89 -9.33 -5.68
CA LYS A 30 16.65 -8.05 -4.99
C LYS A 30 15.24 -7.49 -5.18
N THR A 31 14.38 -8.16 -5.96
CA THR A 31 13.01 -7.67 -6.22
C THR A 31 12.14 -7.90 -4.99
N LYS A 32 11.49 -6.84 -4.54
CA LYS A 32 10.56 -6.86 -3.41
C LYS A 32 9.13 -7.08 -3.91
N ILE A 33 8.36 -7.82 -3.13
CA ILE A 33 6.95 -8.09 -3.43
C ILE A 33 6.08 -7.24 -2.51
N ILE A 34 5.13 -6.53 -3.10
CA ILE A 34 4.06 -5.80 -2.40
C ILE A 34 2.76 -6.55 -2.68
N ALA A 35 2.07 -6.99 -1.63
CA ALA A 35 0.79 -7.68 -1.78
C ALA A 35 -0.38 -6.69 -1.72
N VAL A 36 -1.29 -6.78 -2.70
CA VAL A 36 -2.50 -5.94 -2.74
C VAL A 36 -3.60 -6.60 -1.92
N MET A 37 -4.01 -5.93 -0.84
CA MET A 37 -4.92 -6.45 0.19
C MET A 37 -6.24 -5.68 0.30
N LYS A 38 -6.53 -4.76 -0.65
CA LYS A 38 -7.76 -3.97 -0.65
C LYS A 38 -9.03 -4.83 -0.66
N ALA A 39 -10.16 -4.23 -0.25
CA ALA A 39 -11.47 -4.87 -0.24
C ALA A 39 -11.47 -6.22 0.51
N TYR A 40 -10.98 -6.23 1.77
CA TYR A 40 -10.84 -7.45 2.59
C TYR A 40 -10.03 -8.55 1.90
N ALA A 41 -8.89 -8.19 1.28
CA ALA A 41 -8.12 -9.10 0.42
C ALA A 41 -9.01 -9.72 -0.67
N TYR A 42 -9.75 -8.86 -1.38
CA TYR A 42 -10.73 -9.26 -2.40
C TYR A 42 -11.80 -10.22 -1.85
N GLY A 43 -12.24 -10.00 -0.61
CA GLY A 43 -13.26 -10.80 0.07
C GLY A 43 -12.74 -12.06 0.78
N HIS A 44 -11.45 -12.35 0.73
CA HIS A 44 -10.87 -13.57 1.34
C HIS A 44 -10.55 -13.43 2.84
N GLY A 45 -10.75 -12.25 3.42
CA GLY A 45 -10.34 -11.94 4.79
C GLY A 45 -8.93 -11.34 4.86
N ASP A 46 -8.81 -10.17 5.47
CA ASP A 46 -7.60 -9.36 5.36
C ASP A 46 -6.57 -9.60 6.46
N ILE A 47 -6.94 -9.53 7.75
CA ILE A 47 -5.98 -9.57 8.87
C ILE A 47 -5.20 -10.89 8.89
N ILE A 48 -5.91 -12.03 8.75
CA ILE A 48 -5.26 -13.35 8.79
C ILE A 48 -4.31 -13.52 7.61
N LEU A 49 -4.78 -13.16 6.39
CA LEU A 49 -3.95 -13.27 5.19
C LEU A 49 -2.78 -12.28 5.21
N ALA A 50 -2.98 -11.06 5.71
CA ALA A 50 -1.91 -10.08 5.87
C ALA A 50 -0.78 -10.59 6.76
N LYS A 51 -1.12 -11.17 7.91
CA LYS A 51 -0.14 -11.79 8.82
C LYS A 51 0.60 -12.97 8.16
N LYS A 52 -0.11 -13.81 7.42
CA LYS A 52 0.53 -14.91 6.69
C LYS A 52 1.45 -14.41 5.58
N LEU A 53 1.08 -13.39 4.85
CA LEU A 53 1.95 -12.78 3.85
C LEU A 53 3.18 -12.11 4.47
N GLU A 54 3.02 -11.48 5.64
CA GLU A 54 4.14 -10.97 6.43
C GLU A 54 5.10 -12.10 6.85
N GLU A 55 4.57 -13.21 7.40
CA GLU A 55 5.36 -14.41 7.73
C GLU A 55 6.10 -15.00 6.50
N PHE A 56 5.51 -14.92 5.31
CA PHE A 56 6.12 -15.39 4.06
C PHE A 56 7.21 -14.45 3.53
N GLY A 57 7.33 -13.24 4.10
CA GLY A 57 8.35 -12.27 3.72
C GLY A 57 7.93 -11.32 2.60
N VAL A 58 6.64 -11.00 2.49
CA VAL A 58 6.17 -9.87 1.68
C VAL A 58 6.75 -8.58 2.25
N HIS A 59 7.23 -7.70 1.37
CA HIS A 59 7.89 -6.46 1.79
C HIS A 59 6.94 -5.42 2.36
N ALA A 60 5.76 -5.28 1.74
CA ALA A 60 4.73 -4.32 2.14
C ALA A 60 3.36 -4.81 1.70
N LEU A 61 2.31 -4.23 2.30
CA LEU A 61 0.92 -4.41 1.86
C LEU A 61 0.44 -3.14 1.16
N TRP A 62 -0.47 -3.30 0.20
CA TRP A 62 -1.10 -2.20 -0.53
C TRP A 62 -2.60 -2.26 -0.33
N VAL A 63 -3.20 -1.21 0.24
CA VAL A 63 -4.63 -1.10 0.51
C VAL A 63 -5.23 0.10 -0.22
N ALA A 64 -6.57 0.17 -0.27
CA ALA A 64 -7.26 1.25 -0.97
C ALA A 64 -7.23 2.56 -0.18
N ASP A 65 -7.55 2.52 1.11
CA ASP A 65 -7.76 3.68 1.96
C ASP A 65 -7.19 3.50 3.38
N PHE A 66 -7.36 4.51 4.22
CA PHE A 66 -6.80 4.53 5.57
C PHE A 66 -7.57 3.62 6.54
N GLU A 67 -8.86 3.38 6.31
CA GLU A 67 -9.66 2.46 7.13
C GLU A 67 -9.12 1.04 7.03
N GLU A 68 -8.88 0.58 5.80
CA GLU A 68 -8.27 -0.74 5.56
C GLU A 68 -6.87 -0.83 6.20
N GLY A 69 -6.04 0.21 6.00
CA GLY A 69 -4.70 0.27 6.57
C GLY A 69 -4.70 0.26 8.09
N SER A 70 -5.57 1.06 8.72
CA SER A 70 -5.70 1.14 10.17
C SER A 70 -6.12 -0.21 10.76
N ARG A 71 -7.12 -0.85 10.15
CA ARG A 71 -7.60 -2.17 10.59
C ARG A 71 -6.51 -3.24 10.53
N LEU A 72 -5.70 -3.26 9.48
CA LEU A 72 -4.56 -4.19 9.39
C LEU A 72 -3.52 -3.90 10.47
N ARG A 73 -3.23 -2.62 10.74
CA ARG A 73 -2.29 -2.22 11.78
C ARG A 73 -2.79 -2.59 13.18
N GLU A 74 -4.07 -2.32 13.47
CA GLU A 74 -4.75 -2.72 14.71
C GLU A 74 -4.81 -4.26 14.85
N GLY A 75 -4.94 -4.96 13.73
CA GLY A 75 -4.82 -6.42 13.65
C GLY A 75 -3.42 -6.97 13.91
N GLY A 76 -2.41 -6.12 14.11
CA GLY A 76 -1.05 -6.49 14.52
C GLY A 76 -0.06 -6.69 13.37
N VAL A 77 -0.38 -6.28 12.13
CA VAL A 77 0.56 -6.26 11.01
C VAL A 77 1.67 -5.23 11.27
N GLN A 78 2.95 -5.59 11.09
CA GLN A 78 4.11 -4.73 11.38
C GLN A 78 4.80 -4.18 10.13
N ILE A 79 4.78 -4.90 9.00
CA ILE A 79 5.41 -4.46 7.75
C ILE A 79 4.76 -3.17 7.23
N PRO A 80 5.41 -2.42 6.31
CA PRO A 80 4.84 -1.22 5.71
C PRO A 80 3.46 -1.48 5.08
N ILE A 81 2.52 -0.56 5.31
CA ILE A 81 1.17 -0.58 4.71
C ILE A 81 1.02 0.69 3.88
N ILE A 82 0.84 0.53 2.59
CA ILE A 82 0.78 1.61 1.61
C ILE A 82 -0.67 1.88 1.23
N ILE A 83 -1.12 3.12 1.40
CA ILE A 83 -2.47 3.55 1.08
C ILE A 83 -2.49 4.14 -0.33
N ALA A 84 -3.28 3.53 -1.24
CA ALA A 84 -3.41 3.97 -2.63
C ALA A 84 -4.08 5.36 -2.76
N ASN A 85 -5.08 5.61 -1.92
CA ASN A 85 -5.82 6.87 -1.88
C ASN A 85 -5.94 7.38 -0.43
N PRO A 86 -4.95 8.12 0.07
CA PRO A 86 -4.90 8.53 1.47
C PRO A 86 -5.95 9.57 1.85
N GLY A 87 -6.56 10.23 0.85
CA GLY A 87 -7.52 11.31 1.10
C GLY A 87 -6.88 12.56 1.73
N THR A 88 -7.73 13.47 2.19
CA THR A 88 -7.28 14.76 2.76
C THR A 88 -7.72 14.99 4.20
N LYS A 89 -8.60 14.15 4.74
CA LYS A 89 -9.23 14.36 6.06
C LYS A 89 -8.67 13.45 7.17
N SER A 90 -8.01 12.37 6.80
CA SER A 90 -7.62 11.29 7.73
C SER A 90 -6.12 11.31 8.10
N THR A 91 -5.46 12.45 7.88
CA THR A 91 -4.01 12.60 8.07
C THR A 91 -3.52 12.19 9.46
N LYS A 92 -4.30 12.53 10.51
CA LYS A 92 -3.96 12.15 11.88
C LYS A 92 -3.93 10.62 12.04
N LYS A 93 -4.96 9.90 11.59
CA LYS A 93 -5.02 8.44 11.69
C LYS A 93 -3.92 7.76 10.87
N ILE A 94 -3.59 8.30 9.70
CA ILE A 94 -2.51 7.81 8.85
C ILE A 94 -1.16 7.90 9.59
N ILE A 95 -0.90 9.02 10.25
CA ILE A 95 0.34 9.24 11.02
C ILE A 95 0.37 8.33 12.25
N ASP A 96 -0.71 8.31 13.03
CA ASP A 96 -0.80 7.52 14.27
C ASP A 96 -0.61 6.02 14.01
N ASN A 97 -1.10 5.51 12.88
CA ASN A 97 -0.96 4.11 12.47
C ASN A 97 0.30 3.83 11.63
N LYS A 98 1.17 4.82 11.42
CA LYS A 98 2.41 4.70 10.63
C LYS A 98 2.14 4.08 9.26
N LEU A 99 1.21 4.68 8.52
CA LEU A 99 0.82 4.23 7.18
C LEU A 99 1.57 5.04 6.12
N ASP A 100 2.06 4.38 5.08
CA ASP A 100 2.71 5.02 3.95
C ASP A 100 1.64 5.54 2.98
N VAL A 101 1.89 6.66 2.31
CA VAL A 101 0.90 7.28 1.44
C VAL A 101 1.35 7.39 -0.01
N VAL A 102 0.44 7.13 -0.93
CA VAL A 102 0.65 7.39 -2.36
C VAL A 102 0.28 8.83 -2.66
N ILE A 103 1.23 9.58 -3.17
CA ILE A 103 1.07 10.96 -3.63
C ILE A 103 0.95 10.94 -5.16
N TYR A 104 -0.15 11.45 -5.68
CA TYR A 104 -0.48 11.41 -7.10
C TYR A 104 -0.93 12.75 -7.69
N ASN A 105 -0.89 13.83 -6.90
CA ASN A 105 -1.10 15.21 -7.33
C ASN A 105 -0.43 16.20 -6.36
N PHE A 106 -0.26 17.44 -6.80
CA PHE A 106 0.39 18.51 -6.01
C PHE A 106 -0.39 18.89 -4.75
N LYS A 107 -1.73 18.78 -4.77
CA LYS A 107 -2.55 19.06 -3.59
C LYS A 107 -2.21 18.10 -2.42
N LEU A 108 -2.07 16.82 -2.70
CA LEU A 108 -1.63 15.85 -1.68
C LEU A 108 -0.18 16.08 -1.28
N LEU A 109 0.71 16.36 -2.24
CA LEU A 109 2.12 16.62 -1.95
C LEU A 109 2.28 17.81 -0.99
N GLN A 110 1.57 18.88 -1.24
CA GLN A 110 1.56 20.05 -0.36
C GLN A 110 0.94 19.73 1.00
N LEU A 111 -0.26 19.13 1.02
CA LEU A 111 -0.97 18.77 2.25
C LEU A 111 -0.08 17.96 3.20
N TYR A 112 0.48 16.85 2.72
CA TYR A 112 1.32 15.98 3.54
C TYR A 112 2.67 16.63 3.90
N GLY A 113 3.21 17.47 3.02
CA GLY A 113 4.41 18.25 3.28
C GLY A 113 4.26 19.29 4.40
N GLU A 114 3.13 19.98 4.41
CA GLU A 114 2.81 21.03 5.41
C GLU A 114 2.52 20.46 6.81
N LEU A 115 2.17 19.17 6.93
CA LEU A 115 2.03 18.52 8.24
C LEU A 115 3.32 18.51 9.04
N ASN A 116 4.46 18.65 8.38
CA ASN A 116 5.79 18.68 9.01
C ASN A 116 6.05 17.47 9.93
N LYS A 117 5.53 16.30 9.55
CA LYS A 117 5.70 15.00 10.22
C LYS A 117 6.46 14.04 9.33
N GLU A 118 7.19 13.11 9.94
CA GLU A 118 7.84 12.05 9.18
C GLU A 118 6.80 11.10 8.59
N ILE A 119 6.73 11.05 7.26
CA ILE A 119 5.76 10.24 6.52
C ILE A 119 6.49 9.61 5.33
N CYS A 120 6.35 8.29 5.19
CA CYS A 120 6.81 7.57 4.00
C CYS A 120 5.86 7.83 2.84
N VAL A 121 6.42 8.21 1.68
CA VAL A 121 5.63 8.56 0.50
C VAL A 121 6.05 7.77 -0.73
N HIS A 122 5.08 7.44 -1.56
CA HIS A 122 5.25 6.78 -2.85
C HIS A 122 4.69 7.70 -3.94
N ILE A 123 5.52 8.15 -4.85
CA ILE A 123 5.08 9.06 -5.94
C ILE A 123 4.52 8.23 -7.08
N LYS A 124 3.25 8.49 -7.42
CA LYS A 124 2.58 7.77 -8.48
C LYS A 124 2.54 8.57 -9.77
N PHE A 125 3.03 7.94 -10.86
CA PHE A 125 2.91 8.45 -12.22
C PHE A 125 1.78 7.76 -12.99
N ASN A 126 1.12 8.50 -13.87
CA ASN A 126 0.19 7.96 -14.84
C ASN A 126 0.98 7.48 -16.08
N THR A 127 0.90 6.20 -16.36
CA THR A 127 1.57 5.57 -17.51
C THR A 127 0.59 4.91 -18.47
N GLY A 128 -0.68 5.38 -18.48
CA GLY A 128 -1.68 4.89 -19.43
C GLY A 128 -3.04 4.55 -18.82
N MET A 129 -3.14 4.27 -17.52
CA MET A 129 -4.40 3.92 -16.88
C MET A 129 -5.39 5.09 -16.76
N ASN A 130 -4.91 6.35 -16.82
CA ASN A 130 -5.71 7.57 -16.80
C ASN A 130 -6.70 7.71 -15.64
N ARG A 131 -6.35 7.17 -14.47
CA ARG A 131 -7.17 7.29 -13.26
C ARG A 131 -6.66 8.38 -12.31
N TYR A 132 -5.40 8.29 -11.89
CA TYR A 132 -4.66 9.29 -11.13
C TYR A 132 -3.15 9.01 -11.20
N GLY A 133 -2.35 10.04 -11.00
CA GLY A 133 -0.89 10.02 -11.10
C GLY A 133 -0.41 11.30 -11.77
N PHE A 134 0.82 11.66 -11.49
CA PHE A 134 1.51 12.75 -12.17
C PHE A 134 1.86 12.39 -13.62
N ASN A 135 2.02 13.38 -14.47
CA ASN A 135 2.59 13.20 -15.80
C ASN A 135 4.12 13.14 -15.73
N ALA A 136 4.76 12.54 -16.71
CA ALA A 136 6.22 12.35 -16.72
C ALA A 136 6.99 13.69 -16.74
N ASP A 137 6.48 14.71 -17.39
CA ASP A 137 7.06 16.05 -17.49
C ASP A 137 7.05 16.80 -16.14
N GLU A 138 6.18 16.41 -15.20
CA GLU A 138 6.10 17.01 -13.87
C GLU A 138 7.21 16.51 -12.91
N ALA A 139 8.00 15.51 -13.30
CA ALA A 139 9.01 14.87 -12.43
C ALA A 139 10.02 15.87 -11.82
N LYS A 140 10.49 16.85 -12.59
CA LYS A 140 11.43 17.89 -12.10
C LYS A 140 10.80 18.77 -11.03
N ILE A 141 9.52 19.12 -11.19
CA ILE A 141 8.79 19.99 -10.25
C ILE A 141 8.53 19.20 -8.97
N ILE A 142 8.15 17.92 -9.07
CA ILE A 142 7.95 17.02 -7.92
C ILE A 142 9.23 16.89 -7.11
N ALA A 143 10.37 16.62 -7.75
CA ALA A 143 11.66 16.52 -7.08
C ALA A 143 12.02 17.80 -6.32
N LYS A 144 11.88 18.98 -6.95
CA LYS A 144 12.09 20.28 -6.31
C LYS A 144 11.14 20.52 -5.14
N THR A 145 9.90 20.08 -5.25
CA THR A 145 8.88 20.24 -4.19
C THR A 145 9.18 19.33 -3.01
N LEU A 146 9.58 18.09 -3.25
CA LEU A 146 9.99 17.15 -2.19
C LEU A 146 11.17 17.69 -1.36
N LEU A 147 12.13 18.39 -1.98
CA LEU A 147 13.24 19.02 -1.26
C LEU A 147 12.78 20.09 -0.27
N LYS A 148 11.62 20.71 -0.47
CA LYS A 148 11.03 21.68 0.48
C LYS A 148 10.44 21.01 1.71
N TYR A 149 10.16 19.70 1.64
CA TYR A 149 9.50 18.92 2.68
C TYR A 149 10.38 17.76 3.16
N PRO A 150 11.48 18.02 3.87
CA PRO A 150 12.49 16.99 4.21
C PRO A 150 11.99 15.87 5.12
N LYS A 151 10.81 16.05 5.73
CA LYS A 151 10.15 15.01 6.53
C LYS A 151 9.33 14.03 5.70
N LEU A 152 9.05 14.33 4.43
CA LEU A 152 8.52 13.34 3.51
C LEU A 152 9.64 12.40 3.06
N LYS A 153 9.55 11.14 3.40
CA LYS A 153 10.56 10.12 3.07
C LYS A 153 10.14 9.38 1.81
N LEU A 154 10.69 9.77 0.67
CA LEU A 154 10.43 9.10 -0.60
C LEU A 154 10.93 7.64 -0.54
N GLN A 155 9.99 6.69 -0.62
CA GLN A 155 10.26 5.26 -0.60
C GLN A 155 10.30 4.65 -2.01
N SER A 156 9.40 5.06 -2.87
CA SER A 156 9.36 4.55 -4.25
C SER A 156 8.66 5.49 -5.21
N ILE A 157 8.87 5.21 -6.48
CA ILE A 157 8.07 5.71 -7.60
C ILE A 157 7.25 4.53 -8.11
N CYS A 158 5.97 4.72 -8.34
CA CYS A 158 5.07 3.66 -8.78
C CYS A 158 4.17 4.09 -9.93
N SER A 159 3.69 3.11 -10.66
CA SER A 159 2.67 3.28 -11.69
C SER A 159 1.78 2.03 -11.76
N HIS A 160 0.75 2.06 -12.60
CA HIS A 160 -0.06 0.90 -12.94
C HIS A 160 0.06 0.66 -14.44
N LEU A 161 0.56 -0.50 -14.79
CA LEU A 161 0.61 -0.95 -16.18
C LEU A 161 -0.81 -1.40 -16.56
N ALA A 162 -1.57 -0.49 -17.13
CA ALA A 162 -2.90 -0.80 -17.67
C ALA A 162 -2.70 -1.53 -19.00
N ALA A 163 -2.81 -2.84 -18.98
CA ALA A 163 -2.80 -3.68 -20.17
C ALA A 163 -4.23 -4.10 -20.52
#